data_662ebcedcd2c4cfcae6730381b76067c
#
_entry.id   662ebcedcd2c4cfcae6730381b76067c
#
_cell.length_a   1.000
_cell.length_b   1.000
_cell.length_c   1.000
_cell.angle_alpha   90.00
_cell.angle_beta   90.00
_cell.angle_gamma   90.00
#
_symmetry.space_group_name_H-M   'P 1'
#
loop_
_entity.id
_entity.type
_entity.pdbx_description
1 polymer ?
#
loop_
_entity_poly.entity_id
_entity_poly.type
_entity_poly.pdbx_seq_one_letter_code
_entity_poly.pdbx_strand_id
1 'polypeptide(L)'
;MRNAFNDAMCNIARKDPRVILVVGDIGTIVFDSFRKDFPDRFLNAGVAEANMIGMAAGLALNGKIPFVYTINSFLALRAFEQLRDDVCFQNVPVKFVGVGAGLSYGALGCTHHTIEDIAMMRALPNMTLISPCDPAEAKKVAEAVVDWPHPVYVRLAKAGDPTLPPKAATFKIGQAT
;
A
#
# COMPACT_ATOMS: atom_id res chain seq x y z
N MET A 1 -9.44 1.32 -8.70
CA MET A 1 -8.09 0.81 -8.32
C MET A 1 -8.11 0.02 -7.03
N ARG A 2 -8.59 0.58 -5.91
CA ARG A 2 -8.54 -0.05 -4.57
C ARG A 2 -9.00 -1.52 -4.53
N ASN A 3 -10.22 -1.82 -5.01
CA ASN A 3 -10.76 -3.19 -4.96
C ASN A 3 -9.92 -4.15 -5.80
N ALA A 4 -9.52 -3.74 -7.01
CA ALA A 4 -8.70 -4.59 -7.89
C ALA A 4 -7.33 -4.93 -7.28
N PHE A 5 -6.70 -3.98 -6.59
CA PHE A 5 -5.47 -4.22 -5.84
C PHE A 5 -5.69 -5.22 -4.70
N ASN A 6 -6.76 -5.03 -3.92
CA ASN A 6 -7.06 -5.90 -2.78
C ASN A 6 -7.41 -7.33 -3.20
N ASP A 7 -8.18 -7.49 -4.29
CA ASP A 7 -8.49 -8.81 -4.85
C ASP A 7 -7.22 -9.54 -5.30
N ALA A 8 -6.29 -8.81 -5.95
CA ALA A 8 -5.00 -9.36 -6.34
C ALA A 8 -4.16 -9.74 -5.12
N MET A 9 -4.11 -8.90 -4.10
CA MET A 9 -3.41 -9.19 -2.83
C MET A 9 -3.98 -10.44 -2.14
N CYS A 10 -5.31 -10.62 -2.08
CA CYS A 10 -5.94 -11.84 -1.56
C CYS A 10 -5.49 -13.08 -2.34
N ASN A 11 -5.44 -12.99 -3.68
CA ASN A 11 -4.99 -14.09 -4.53
C ASN A 11 -3.49 -14.43 -4.32
N ILE A 12 -2.67 -13.42 -4.07
CA ILE A 12 -1.26 -13.60 -3.71
C ILE A 12 -1.14 -14.27 -2.34
N ALA A 13 -1.89 -13.81 -1.34
CA ALA A 13 -1.88 -14.35 0.01
C ALA A 13 -2.30 -15.84 0.09
N ARG A 14 -3.12 -16.31 -0.86
CA ARG A 14 -3.45 -17.75 -0.98
C ARG A 14 -2.24 -18.59 -1.37
N LYS A 15 -1.29 -18.01 -2.09
CA LYS A 15 -0.12 -18.71 -2.62
C LYS A 15 1.14 -18.49 -1.78
N ASP A 16 1.22 -17.36 -1.08
CA ASP A 16 2.38 -16.96 -0.30
C ASP A 16 2.01 -16.71 1.16
N PRO A 17 2.41 -17.60 2.09
CA PRO A 17 2.11 -17.48 3.52
C PRO A 17 2.91 -16.35 4.22
N ARG A 18 3.86 -15.72 3.54
CA ARG A 18 4.62 -14.58 4.07
C ARG A 18 3.79 -13.30 4.07
N VAL A 19 2.75 -13.22 3.21
CA VAL A 19 1.92 -12.02 3.06
C VAL A 19 1.05 -11.82 4.30
N ILE A 20 1.20 -10.65 4.93
CA ILE A 20 0.42 -10.19 6.08
C ILE A 20 -0.22 -8.85 5.72
N LEU A 21 -1.48 -8.65 6.10
CA LEU A 21 -2.16 -7.36 5.95
C LEU A 21 -2.24 -6.65 7.29
N VAL A 22 -1.74 -5.43 7.34
CA VAL A 22 -1.80 -4.53 8.51
C VAL A 22 -2.66 -3.32 8.14
N VAL A 23 -3.70 -3.03 8.89
CA VAL A 23 -4.62 -1.92 8.62
C VAL A 23 -4.70 -0.94 9.80
N GLY A 24 -4.97 0.33 9.49
CA GLY A 24 -5.15 1.40 10.47
C GLY A 24 -6.61 1.69 10.77
N ASP A 25 -7.37 0.67 11.20
CA ASP A 25 -8.81 0.74 11.53
C ASP A 25 -9.70 1.27 10.39
N ILE A 26 -9.32 0.98 9.15
CA ILE A 26 -10.08 1.33 7.95
C ILE A 26 -10.25 0.12 7.01
N GLY A 27 -11.14 0.24 6.03
CA GLY A 27 -11.32 -0.78 5.00
C GLY A 27 -12.11 -2.01 5.46
N THR A 28 -12.99 -1.87 6.46
CA THR A 28 -13.75 -2.97 7.07
C THR A 28 -14.44 -3.88 6.05
N ILE A 29 -15.16 -3.34 5.09
CA ILE A 29 -15.86 -4.13 4.04
C ILE A 29 -14.87 -4.68 3.00
N VAL A 30 -13.85 -3.88 2.66
CA VAL A 30 -12.90 -4.19 1.58
C VAL A 30 -12.04 -5.42 1.90
N PHE A 31 -11.78 -5.66 3.19
CA PHE A 31 -10.91 -6.75 3.65
C PHE A 31 -11.65 -7.91 4.34
N ASP A 32 -12.97 -7.95 4.27
CA ASP A 32 -13.74 -9.04 4.90
C ASP A 32 -13.33 -10.42 4.38
N SER A 33 -13.08 -10.55 3.08
CA SER A 33 -12.57 -11.79 2.49
C SER A 33 -11.19 -12.15 3.03
N PHE A 34 -10.26 -11.20 3.09
CA PHE A 34 -8.92 -11.44 3.61
C PHE A 34 -8.96 -11.87 5.10
N ARG A 35 -9.73 -11.13 5.91
CA ARG A 35 -9.89 -11.42 7.34
C ARG A 35 -10.50 -12.79 7.60
N LYS A 36 -11.48 -13.19 6.77
CA LYS A 36 -12.12 -14.52 6.86
C LYS A 36 -11.17 -15.65 6.44
N ASP A 37 -10.46 -15.46 5.32
CA ASP A 37 -9.61 -16.49 4.75
C ASP A 37 -8.26 -16.63 5.50
N PHE A 38 -7.79 -15.54 6.12
CA PHE A 38 -6.46 -15.46 6.75
C PHE A 38 -6.49 -14.72 8.10
N PRO A 39 -7.26 -15.18 9.10
CA PRO A 39 -7.43 -14.47 10.38
C PRO A 39 -6.10 -14.21 11.11
N ASP A 40 -5.15 -15.14 11.04
CA ASP A 40 -3.82 -15.03 11.69
C ASP A 40 -2.84 -14.13 10.92
N ARG A 41 -3.24 -13.64 9.75
CA ARG A 41 -2.44 -12.76 8.88
C ARG A 41 -3.10 -11.41 8.62
N PHE A 42 -4.17 -11.11 9.35
CA PHE A 42 -4.86 -9.83 9.34
C PHE A 42 -4.67 -9.14 10.70
N LEU A 43 -3.99 -8.00 10.70
CA LEU A 43 -3.71 -7.22 11.89
C LEU A 43 -4.35 -5.84 11.78
N ASN A 44 -5.22 -5.49 12.72
CA ASN A 44 -5.71 -4.13 12.86
C ASN A 44 -4.91 -3.42 13.96
N ALA A 45 -4.08 -2.46 13.57
CA ALA A 45 -3.24 -1.69 14.50
C ALA A 45 -4.00 -0.55 15.19
N GLY A 46 -5.30 -0.35 14.87
CA GLY A 46 -6.05 0.82 15.30
C GLY A 46 -5.63 2.09 14.55
N VAL A 47 -6.14 3.24 14.98
CA VAL A 47 -5.78 4.56 14.41
C VAL A 47 -4.42 5.00 14.97
N ALA A 48 -3.37 4.27 14.60
CA ALA A 48 -2.02 4.42 15.15
C ALA A 48 -0.96 4.17 14.06
N GLU A 49 -0.90 5.04 13.03
CA GLU A 49 -0.10 4.82 11.83
C GLU A 49 1.40 4.66 12.11
N ALA A 50 1.96 5.42 13.04
CA ALA A 50 3.36 5.29 13.42
C ALA A 50 3.66 3.88 14.00
N ASN A 51 2.81 3.40 14.91
CA ASN A 51 2.92 2.04 15.46
C ASN A 51 2.72 0.97 14.38
N MET A 52 1.77 1.18 13.47
CA MET A 52 1.49 0.28 12.35
C MET A 52 2.73 0.06 11.47
N ILE A 53 3.48 1.12 11.19
CA ILE A 53 4.70 1.05 10.38
C ILE A 53 5.83 0.35 11.14
N GLY A 54 6.02 0.65 12.43
CA GLY A 54 6.99 -0.06 13.26
C GLY A 54 6.70 -1.57 13.35
N MET A 55 5.41 -1.95 13.53
CA MET A 55 4.98 -3.35 13.46
C MET A 55 5.33 -3.99 12.11
N ALA A 56 5.06 -3.30 11.00
CA ALA A 56 5.35 -3.81 9.67
C ALA A 56 6.86 -3.98 9.45
N ALA A 57 7.68 -3.05 9.93
CA ALA A 57 9.14 -3.19 9.88
C ALA A 57 9.62 -4.43 10.63
N GLY A 58 9.10 -4.66 11.85
CA GLY A 58 9.41 -5.86 12.65
C GLY A 58 8.99 -7.15 11.95
N LEU A 59 7.81 -7.19 11.32
CA LEU A 59 7.34 -8.33 10.53
C LEU A 59 8.26 -8.60 9.33
N ALA A 60 8.66 -7.55 8.62
CA ALA A 60 9.53 -7.67 7.45
C ALA A 60 10.94 -8.18 7.83
N LEU A 61 11.50 -7.72 8.95
CA LEU A 61 12.75 -8.21 9.50
C LEU A 61 12.70 -9.71 9.89
N ASN A 62 11.48 -10.22 10.17
CA ASN A 62 11.23 -11.64 10.43
C ASN A 62 10.79 -12.42 9.18
N GLY A 63 11.09 -11.93 7.98
CA GLY A 63 10.86 -12.63 6.71
C GLY A 63 9.40 -12.62 6.23
N LYS A 64 8.53 -11.78 6.78
CA LYS A 64 7.18 -11.56 6.28
C LYS A 64 7.16 -10.48 5.20
N ILE A 65 6.08 -10.45 4.44
CA ILE A 65 5.81 -9.41 3.43
C ILE A 65 4.57 -8.63 3.89
N PRO A 66 4.73 -7.61 4.74
CA PRO A 66 3.60 -6.84 5.23
C PRO A 66 3.10 -5.86 4.17
N PHE A 67 1.79 -5.93 3.89
CA PHE A 67 1.04 -4.91 3.20
C PHE A 67 0.37 -4.02 4.24
N VAL A 68 0.74 -2.75 4.26
CA VAL A 68 0.24 -1.75 5.20
C VAL A 68 -0.78 -0.88 4.49
N TYR A 69 -2.03 -0.88 4.95
CA TYR A 69 -3.12 -0.18 4.29
C TYR A 69 -3.76 0.87 5.19
N THR A 70 -3.71 2.12 4.75
CA THR A 70 -4.42 3.24 5.37
C THR A 70 -4.63 4.39 4.38
N ILE A 71 -5.20 5.51 4.84
CA ILE A 71 -5.38 6.73 4.05
C ILE A 71 -4.01 7.36 3.76
N ASN A 72 -3.81 7.82 2.54
CA ASN A 72 -2.54 8.39 2.07
C ASN A 72 -2.00 9.50 2.99
N SER A 73 -2.83 10.48 3.38
CA SER A 73 -2.39 11.58 4.23
C SER A 73 -1.93 11.11 5.60
N PHE A 74 -2.62 10.12 6.16
CA PHE A 74 -2.27 9.57 7.48
C PHE A 74 -0.99 8.73 7.40
N LEU A 75 -0.85 7.94 6.36
CA LEU A 75 0.35 7.16 6.10
C LEU A 75 1.58 8.05 5.89
N ALA A 76 1.47 9.01 4.97
CA ALA A 76 2.60 9.82 4.54
C ALA A 76 3.03 10.85 5.59
N LEU A 77 2.07 11.49 6.25
CA LEU A 77 2.38 12.64 7.12
C LEU A 77 2.61 12.23 8.58
N ARG A 78 1.72 11.39 9.16
CA ARG A 78 1.80 11.04 10.59
C ARG A 78 2.98 10.14 10.94
N ALA A 79 3.40 9.29 10.01
CA ALA A 79 4.36 8.23 10.27
C ALA A 79 5.62 8.37 9.40
N PHE A 80 5.93 9.58 8.96
CA PHE A 80 7.06 9.84 8.07
C PHE A 80 8.41 9.43 8.66
N GLU A 81 8.60 9.67 9.96
CA GLU A 81 9.81 9.25 10.68
C GLU A 81 9.98 7.73 10.62
N GLN A 82 8.93 6.96 10.95
CA GLN A 82 8.97 5.50 10.93
C GLN A 82 9.15 4.95 9.52
N LEU A 83 8.52 5.57 8.51
CA LEU A 83 8.79 5.25 7.10
C LEU A 83 10.26 5.39 6.76
N ARG A 84 10.86 6.50 7.19
CA ARG A 84 12.27 6.82 6.93
C ARG A 84 13.22 5.88 7.69
N ASP A 85 13.09 5.78 9.00
CA ASP A 85 14.06 5.18 9.88
C ASP A 85 13.85 3.66 10.04
N ASP A 86 12.61 3.22 10.29
CA ASP A 86 12.32 1.82 10.54
C ASP A 86 12.28 0.98 9.27
N VAL A 87 11.90 1.59 8.13
CA VAL A 87 11.68 0.83 6.89
C VAL A 87 12.69 1.19 5.81
N CYS A 88 12.79 2.46 5.41
CA CYS A 88 13.62 2.85 4.27
C CYS A 88 15.11 2.77 4.59
N PHE A 89 15.54 3.23 5.76
CA PHE A 89 16.94 3.16 6.18
C PHE A 89 17.40 1.70 6.31
N GLN A 90 16.54 0.83 6.85
CA GLN A 90 16.82 -0.60 6.98
C GLN A 90 16.59 -1.39 5.68
N ASN A 91 15.99 -0.75 4.68
CA ASN A 91 15.69 -1.33 3.36
C ASN A 91 14.90 -2.64 3.43
N VAL A 92 13.86 -2.69 4.24
CA VAL A 92 13.00 -3.88 4.40
C VAL A 92 11.78 -3.86 3.48
N PRO A 93 11.29 -5.02 2.99
CA PRO A 93 10.30 -5.12 1.91
C PRO A 93 8.84 -4.86 2.35
N VAL A 94 8.59 -3.76 3.05
CA VAL A 94 7.24 -3.34 3.41
C VAL A 94 6.51 -2.75 2.20
N LYS A 95 5.23 -3.11 1.99
CA LYS A 95 4.38 -2.64 0.91
C LYS A 95 3.32 -1.69 1.47
N PHE A 96 3.56 -0.39 1.36
CA PHE A 96 2.62 0.64 1.78
C PHE A 96 1.58 0.88 0.71
N VAL A 97 0.31 0.74 1.06
CA VAL A 97 -0.83 0.93 0.17
C VAL A 97 -1.67 2.08 0.69
N GLY A 98 -1.38 3.26 0.19
CA GLY A 98 -2.11 4.46 0.55
C GLY A 98 -3.33 4.68 -0.34
N VAL A 99 -4.51 4.88 0.25
CA VAL A 99 -5.75 5.15 -0.48
C VAL A 99 -6.17 6.60 -0.34
N GLY A 100 -6.81 7.15 -1.38
CA GLY A 100 -7.31 8.52 -1.38
C GLY A 100 -6.30 9.54 -1.90
N ALA A 101 -5.54 9.17 -2.91
CA ALA A 101 -4.55 10.02 -3.55
C ALA A 101 -5.12 11.36 -4.04
N GLY A 102 -4.33 12.41 -3.91
CA GLY A 102 -4.70 13.75 -4.33
C GLY A 102 -5.93 14.27 -3.59
N LEU A 103 -6.93 14.71 -4.35
CA LEU A 103 -8.19 15.26 -3.85
C LEU A 103 -9.35 14.25 -3.85
N SER A 104 -9.07 12.94 -3.95
CA SER A 104 -10.10 11.89 -4.12
C SER A 104 -11.10 11.83 -2.96
N TYR A 105 -10.78 12.34 -1.79
CA TYR A 105 -11.70 12.40 -0.64
C TYR A 105 -12.63 13.62 -0.66
N GLY A 106 -12.44 14.58 -1.59
CA GLY A 106 -13.38 15.68 -1.84
C GLY A 106 -13.79 16.43 -0.56
N ALA A 107 -15.05 16.30 -0.18
CA ALA A 107 -15.66 17.03 0.94
C ALA A 107 -15.05 16.76 2.32
N LEU A 108 -14.22 15.72 2.49
CA LEU A 108 -13.54 15.47 3.76
C LEU A 108 -12.42 16.50 4.05
N GLY A 109 -12.04 17.29 3.06
CA GLY A 109 -11.16 18.43 3.20
C GLY A 109 -9.68 18.09 3.40
N CYS A 110 -8.91 19.09 3.82
CA CYS A 110 -7.45 19.06 3.84
C CYS A 110 -6.84 17.94 4.70
N THR A 111 -7.52 17.49 5.73
CA THR A 111 -7.03 16.38 6.57
C THR A 111 -6.94 15.03 5.83
N HIS A 112 -7.70 14.89 4.74
CA HIS A 112 -7.75 13.67 3.93
C HIS A 112 -7.15 13.86 2.52
N HIS A 113 -6.92 15.09 2.09
CA HIS A 113 -6.23 15.36 0.84
C HIS A 113 -4.75 15.06 0.97
N THR A 114 -4.15 14.55 -0.10
CA THR A 114 -2.73 14.19 -0.12
C THR A 114 -2.13 14.60 -1.46
N ILE A 115 -1.51 15.77 -1.49
CA ILE A 115 -0.85 16.32 -2.68
C ILE A 115 0.67 16.35 -2.51
N GLU A 116 1.18 16.21 -1.29
CA GLU A 116 2.59 16.28 -0.91
C GLU A 116 3.29 14.92 -0.93
N ASP A 117 2.54 13.84 -0.89
CA ASP A 117 3.02 12.46 -0.70
C ASP A 117 4.10 12.03 -1.71
N ILE A 118 3.94 12.40 -2.98
CA ILE A 118 4.93 12.08 -4.02
C ILE A 118 6.27 12.73 -3.70
N ALA A 119 6.28 14.01 -3.33
CA ALA A 119 7.51 14.73 -2.99
C ALA A 119 8.20 14.13 -1.76
N MET A 120 7.42 13.80 -0.72
CA MET A 120 7.92 13.22 0.51
C MET A 120 8.49 11.81 0.28
N MET A 121 7.74 10.93 -0.39
CA MET A 121 8.19 9.56 -0.63
C MET A 121 9.40 9.48 -1.55
N ARG A 122 9.52 10.38 -2.52
CA ARG A 122 10.70 10.46 -3.39
C ARG A 122 11.98 10.91 -2.67
N ALA A 123 11.86 11.57 -1.53
CA ALA A 123 13.00 11.98 -0.72
C ALA A 123 13.57 10.85 0.13
N LEU A 124 12.81 9.76 0.34
CA LEU A 124 13.24 8.64 1.17
C LEU A 124 14.19 7.71 0.41
N PRO A 125 15.31 7.27 1.04
CA PRO A 125 16.19 6.29 0.44
C PRO A 125 15.48 4.95 0.24
N ASN A 126 15.82 4.22 -0.80
CA ASN A 126 15.30 2.89 -1.13
C ASN A 126 13.79 2.82 -1.42
N MET A 127 13.02 3.88 -1.22
CA MET A 127 11.59 3.89 -1.46
C MET A 127 11.27 3.79 -2.95
N THR A 128 10.50 2.78 -3.32
CA THR A 128 9.92 2.66 -4.67
C THR A 128 8.51 3.25 -4.65
N LEU A 129 8.26 4.29 -5.45
CA LEU A 129 6.94 4.92 -5.55
C LEU A 129 6.24 4.46 -6.83
N ILE A 130 4.99 3.98 -6.70
CA ILE A 130 4.17 3.52 -7.81
C ILE A 130 2.78 4.16 -7.73
N SER A 131 2.35 4.79 -8.81
CA SER A 131 1.02 5.38 -8.94
C SER A 131 0.31 4.77 -10.16
N PRO A 132 -0.42 3.65 -9.99
CA PRO A 132 -1.14 3.04 -11.11
C PRO A 132 -2.21 3.99 -11.65
N CYS A 133 -2.44 3.96 -12.95
CA CYS A 133 -3.38 4.84 -13.62
C CYS A 133 -4.82 4.31 -13.59
N ASP A 134 -5.02 2.99 -13.47
CA ASP A 134 -6.34 2.36 -13.53
C ASP A 134 -6.42 1.05 -12.70
N PRO A 135 -7.63 0.43 -12.58
CA PRO A 135 -7.80 -0.83 -11.86
C PRO A 135 -7.00 -2.01 -12.44
N ALA A 136 -6.81 -2.07 -13.75
CA ALA A 136 -6.07 -3.17 -14.40
C ALA A 136 -4.58 -3.08 -14.09
N GLU A 137 -4.01 -1.87 -14.12
CA GLU A 137 -2.64 -1.64 -13.72
C GLU A 137 -2.43 -1.85 -12.22
N ALA A 138 -3.37 -1.41 -11.37
CA ALA A 138 -3.31 -1.63 -9.92
C ALA A 138 -3.22 -3.12 -9.56
N LYS A 139 -3.91 -3.99 -10.29
CA LYS A 139 -3.77 -5.44 -10.14
C LYS A 139 -2.36 -5.93 -10.47
N LYS A 140 -1.81 -5.49 -11.61
CA LYS A 140 -0.44 -5.85 -12.02
C LYS A 140 0.61 -5.33 -11.04
N VAL A 141 0.39 -4.15 -10.49
CA VAL A 141 1.25 -3.59 -9.44
C VAL A 141 1.26 -4.49 -8.21
N ALA A 142 0.10 -4.95 -7.72
CA ALA A 142 0.05 -5.85 -6.57
C ALA A 142 0.87 -7.13 -6.80
N GLU A 143 0.77 -7.70 -8.00
CA GLU A 143 1.52 -8.89 -8.41
C GLU A 143 3.04 -8.63 -8.52
N ALA A 144 3.43 -7.45 -9.00
CA ALA A 144 4.84 -7.12 -9.18
C ALA A 144 5.57 -6.74 -7.88
N VAL A 145 4.87 -6.15 -6.91
CA VAL A 145 5.52 -5.66 -5.69
C VAL A 145 5.75 -6.74 -4.63
N VAL A 146 5.06 -7.88 -4.69
CA VAL A 146 5.18 -8.92 -3.67
C VAL A 146 6.63 -9.40 -3.51
N ASP A 147 7.31 -9.66 -4.61
CA ASP A 147 8.70 -10.13 -4.62
C ASP A 147 9.74 -8.99 -4.76
N TRP A 148 9.28 -7.74 -4.79
CA TRP A 148 10.20 -6.59 -4.83
C TRP A 148 10.92 -6.44 -3.49
N PRO A 149 12.26 -6.48 -3.46
CA PRO A 149 13.02 -6.61 -2.20
C PRO A 149 13.14 -5.31 -1.40
N HIS A 150 12.63 -4.20 -1.94
CA HIS A 150 12.71 -2.88 -1.33
C HIS A 150 11.35 -2.40 -0.82
N PRO A 151 11.30 -1.36 0.03
CA PRO A 151 10.04 -0.72 0.40
C PRO A 151 9.33 -0.13 -0.81
N VAL A 152 8.01 -0.27 -0.82
CA VAL A 152 7.17 0.23 -1.91
C VAL A 152 6.04 1.08 -1.34
N TYR A 153 5.81 2.24 -1.92
CA TYR A 153 4.63 3.06 -1.71
C TYR A 153 3.72 3.01 -2.94
N VAL A 154 2.58 2.37 -2.82
CA VAL A 154 1.53 2.29 -3.85
C VAL A 154 0.47 3.33 -3.57
N ARG A 155 0.31 4.26 -4.49
CA ARG A 155 -0.59 5.41 -4.38
C ARG A 155 -1.88 5.15 -5.11
N LEU A 156 -2.98 4.86 -4.39
CA LEU A 156 -4.28 4.52 -4.97
C LEU A 156 -5.29 5.67 -4.81
N ALA A 157 -6.13 5.86 -5.81
CA ALA A 157 -7.34 6.67 -5.66
C ALA A 157 -8.39 5.94 -4.79
N LYS A 158 -9.40 6.69 -4.31
CA LYS A 158 -10.42 6.18 -3.38
C LYS A 158 -11.31 5.11 -4.02
N ALA A 159 -11.98 5.44 -5.11
CA ALA A 159 -12.91 4.57 -5.84
C ALA A 159 -13.38 5.26 -7.13
N GLY A 160 -14.06 4.49 -8.01
CA GLY A 160 -14.74 5.04 -9.18
C GLY A 160 -13.84 5.23 -10.41
N ASP A 161 -12.60 4.76 -10.35
CA ASP A 161 -11.69 4.90 -11.48
C ASP A 161 -12.13 3.98 -12.63
N PRO A 162 -12.27 4.51 -13.87
CA PRO A 162 -12.54 3.70 -15.04
C PRO A 162 -11.32 2.84 -15.39
N THR A 163 -11.55 1.69 -16.02
CA THR A 163 -10.50 0.94 -16.67
C THR A 163 -10.21 1.57 -18.03
N LEU A 164 -8.96 1.90 -18.28
CA LEU A 164 -8.50 2.47 -19.53
C LEU A 164 -8.26 1.38 -20.58
N PRO A 165 -8.32 1.70 -21.87
CA PRO A 165 -7.90 0.77 -22.91
C PRO A 165 -6.44 0.32 -22.65
N PRO A 166 -6.13 -0.97 -22.78
CA PRO A 166 -4.81 -1.48 -22.46
C PRO A 166 -3.75 -0.87 -23.39
N LYS A 167 -2.78 -0.17 -22.81
CA LYS A 167 -1.63 0.38 -23.53
C LYS A 167 -0.42 -0.56 -23.54
N ALA A 168 -0.27 -1.34 -22.48
CA ALA A 168 0.83 -2.32 -22.36
C ALA A 168 0.32 -3.65 -21.80
N ALA A 169 0.81 -4.76 -22.34
CA ALA A 169 0.49 -6.11 -21.86
C ALA A 169 1.09 -6.40 -20.50
N THR A 170 2.27 -5.83 -20.21
CA THR A 170 3.04 -6.08 -18.99
C THR A 170 3.30 -4.81 -18.20
N PHE A 171 3.32 -4.92 -16.89
CA PHE A 171 3.80 -3.89 -15.97
C PHE A 171 5.22 -4.25 -15.51
N LYS A 172 6.11 -3.26 -15.47
CA LYS A 172 7.47 -3.43 -14.95
C LYS A 172 7.85 -2.22 -14.08
N ILE A 173 8.30 -2.49 -12.87
CA ILE A 173 8.78 -1.44 -11.97
C ILE A 173 9.96 -0.69 -12.63
N GLY A 174 9.90 0.65 -12.57
CA GLY A 174 10.90 1.52 -13.18
C GLY A 174 10.63 1.89 -14.66
N GLN A 175 9.54 1.40 -15.25
CA GLN A 175 9.10 1.79 -16.59
C GLN A 175 7.70 2.40 -16.53
N ALA A 176 7.51 3.57 -17.16
CA ALA A 176 6.19 4.15 -17.37
C ALA A 176 5.43 3.36 -18.44
N THR A 177 4.11 3.21 -18.27
CA THR A 177 3.20 2.54 -19.20
C THR A 177 2.40 3.54 -20.03
#